data_68115b9727815f5e6815f40ea541b874
#
_entry.id   68115b9727815f5e6815f40ea541b874
#
_cell.length_a   1.000
_cell.length_b   1.000
_cell.length_c   1.000
_cell.angle_alpha   90.00
_cell.angle_beta   90.00
_cell.angle_gamma   90.00
#
_symmetry.space_group_name_H-M   'P 1'
#
loop_
_entity.id
_entity.type
_entity.pdbx_description
1 polymer ?
#
loop_
_entity_poly.entity_id
_entity_poly.type
_entity_poly.pdbx_seq_one_letter_code
_entity_poly.pdbx_strand_id
1 'polypeptide(L)'
;MKYDHLLVRYAELTLKGSNRKKFVNQLRNNVNKSLKGLDGFVVKGKRDRMYIELEDHADINEITYRLSKIFGIKSISPVLKVEKTIEAMSAAAIKFAQQFEENSTFKIDVKRADKNFPMDTYELQRELGGTVLKQIENVSVNVKRPDHEIRVEVRLDAIYMYEEVVPGSGGLPVGTGGKTLLMLSGGIDSPVAGMEVMRRGVTIEAIHFHSPPFTSDQAKEKVIELTRILAERVGPIKLHIVPFTELQKRVNKVVHPRYTMTSTRRMMMRVADKLVHQIGALAIVNGENLGQVASQTLHSMYAINNVTSTPVLRPLLTYDKEEIIIKSKEIGTFETSIQPFEDCCTIFTPKNPVTEPNFEKVVQYESVFDFEEMINRAVENIETLEITSDYKTIKEQQTNQLINDFL
;
A
#
# COMPACT_ATOMS: atom_id res chain seq x y z
N MET A 1 9.07 29.17 1.86
CA MET A 1 7.70 29.79 1.81
C MET A 1 6.86 29.18 2.92
N LYS A 2 5.94 29.94 3.57
CA LYS A 2 5.04 29.40 4.59
C LYS A 2 3.69 29.13 3.93
N TYR A 3 3.27 27.87 3.91
CA TYR A 3 1.97 27.45 3.41
C TYR A 3 0.95 27.39 4.55
N ASP A 4 -0.32 27.64 4.25
CA ASP A 4 -1.42 27.65 5.22
C ASP A 4 -2.40 26.46 5.06
N HIS A 5 -2.28 25.71 3.94
CA HIS A 5 -3.10 24.54 3.69
C HIS A 5 -2.33 23.48 2.89
N LEU A 6 -2.76 22.21 3.03
CA LEU A 6 -2.49 21.16 2.04
C LEU A 6 -3.76 20.88 1.26
N LEU A 7 -3.65 20.89 -0.05
CA LEU A 7 -4.72 20.49 -0.98
C LEU A 7 -4.53 19.02 -1.34
N VAL A 8 -5.45 18.17 -0.88
CA VAL A 8 -5.43 16.73 -1.13
C VAL A 8 -6.46 16.37 -2.20
N ARG A 9 -5.99 15.89 -3.35
CA ARG A 9 -6.85 15.49 -4.48
C ARG A 9 -7.17 14.00 -4.38
N TYR A 10 -8.44 13.68 -4.56
CA TYR A 10 -8.91 12.29 -4.56
C TYR A 10 -8.51 11.57 -5.84
N ALA A 11 -8.24 10.26 -5.71
CA ALA A 11 -8.03 9.38 -6.85
C ALA A 11 -9.38 8.95 -7.48
N GLU A 12 -9.68 7.66 -7.50
CA GLU A 12 -10.86 7.09 -8.16
C GLU A 12 -12.21 7.40 -7.44
N LEU A 13 -12.21 8.10 -6.30
CA LEU A 13 -13.42 8.41 -5.54
C LEU A 13 -14.41 9.24 -6.34
N THR A 14 -13.94 10.03 -7.30
CA THR A 14 -14.77 10.86 -8.16
C THR A 14 -15.72 10.06 -9.05
N LEU A 15 -15.41 8.78 -9.29
CA LEU A 15 -16.18 7.87 -10.15
C LEU A 15 -17.28 7.09 -9.39
N LYS A 16 -17.45 7.28 -8.07
CA LYS A 16 -18.28 6.40 -7.20
C LYS A 16 -19.75 6.81 -7.07
N GLY A 17 -20.25 7.76 -7.85
CA GLY A 17 -21.68 8.13 -7.87
C GLY A 17 -22.27 8.41 -6.46
N SER A 18 -23.39 7.78 -6.13
CA SER A 18 -24.09 7.93 -4.84
C SER A 18 -23.28 7.47 -3.62
N ASN A 19 -22.40 6.50 -3.79
CA ASN A 19 -21.55 5.97 -2.71
C ASN A 19 -20.36 6.86 -2.33
N ARG A 20 -20.11 7.95 -3.07
CA ARG A 20 -18.95 8.82 -2.89
C ARG A 20 -18.75 9.30 -1.45
N LYS A 21 -19.85 9.65 -0.76
CA LYS A 21 -19.80 10.12 0.64
C LYS A 21 -19.17 9.08 1.57
N LYS A 22 -19.49 7.79 1.38
CA LYS A 22 -18.91 6.68 2.15
C LYS A 22 -17.40 6.58 1.92
N PHE A 23 -16.95 6.67 0.67
CA PHE A 23 -15.53 6.60 0.33
C PHE A 23 -14.74 7.82 0.86
N VAL A 24 -15.29 9.03 0.75
CA VAL A 24 -14.67 10.24 1.30
C VAL A 24 -14.56 10.18 2.82
N ASN A 25 -15.60 9.71 3.51
CA ASN A 25 -15.55 9.52 4.96
C ASN A 25 -14.50 8.48 5.36
N GLN A 26 -14.41 7.36 4.64
CA GLN A 26 -13.39 6.35 4.89
C GLN A 26 -11.99 6.93 4.68
N LEU A 27 -11.76 7.66 3.59
CA LEU A 27 -10.47 8.33 3.34
C LEU A 27 -10.12 9.29 4.47
N ARG A 28 -11.08 10.13 4.92
CA ARG A 28 -10.86 11.05 6.04
C ARG A 28 -10.48 10.31 7.32
N ASN A 29 -11.12 9.17 7.61
CA ASN A 29 -10.78 8.35 8.76
C ASN A 29 -9.34 7.79 8.63
N ASN A 30 -8.95 7.32 7.43
CA ASN A 30 -7.60 6.81 7.18
C ASN A 30 -6.55 7.93 7.34
N VAL A 31 -6.84 9.15 6.83
CA VAL A 31 -6.00 10.33 7.02
C VAL A 31 -5.82 10.64 8.50
N ASN A 32 -6.92 10.76 9.27
CA ASN A 32 -6.85 11.04 10.70
C ASN A 32 -6.07 9.99 11.49
N LYS A 33 -6.18 8.71 11.11
CA LYS A 33 -5.41 7.62 11.73
C LYS A 33 -3.92 7.73 11.43
N SER A 34 -3.57 8.00 10.17
CA SER A 34 -2.17 8.12 9.72
C SER A 34 -1.47 9.32 10.33
N LEU A 35 -2.19 10.41 10.57
CA LEU A 35 -1.66 11.64 11.16
C LEU A 35 -1.71 11.64 12.71
N LYS A 36 -2.12 10.55 13.33
CA LYS A 36 -2.13 10.44 14.80
C LYS A 36 -0.72 10.67 15.37
N GLY A 37 -0.65 11.51 16.41
CA GLY A 37 0.62 11.91 17.06
C GLY A 37 1.30 13.13 16.44
N LEU A 38 0.76 13.68 15.36
CA LEU A 38 1.10 15.02 14.86
C LEU A 38 0.04 16.02 15.33
N ASP A 39 0.40 17.31 15.37
CA ASP A 39 -0.45 18.41 15.76
C ASP A 39 -0.37 19.57 14.75
N GLY A 40 -1.03 20.68 15.07
CA GLY A 40 -1.00 21.88 14.22
C GLY A 40 -1.78 21.75 12.91
N PHE A 41 -2.78 20.88 12.81
CA PHE A 41 -3.57 20.75 11.58
C PHE A 41 -5.05 20.42 11.83
N VAL A 42 -5.90 20.77 10.85
CA VAL A 42 -7.33 20.43 10.84
C VAL A 42 -7.74 19.84 9.49
N VAL A 43 -8.31 18.63 9.49
CA VAL A 43 -8.73 17.94 8.27
C VAL A 43 -10.15 18.30 7.87
N LYS A 44 -10.35 18.93 6.70
CA LYS A 44 -11.64 19.32 6.13
C LYS A 44 -11.93 18.61 4.81
N GLY A 45 -12.75 17.55 4.84
CA GLY A 45 -13.20 16.85 3.64
C GLY A 45 -14.33 17.61 2.94
N LYS A 46 -14.16 17.93 1.64
CA LYS A 46 -15.23 18.41 0.75
C LYS A 46 -15.59 17.33 -0.28
N ARG A 47 -16.58 17.61 -1.11
CA ARG A 47 -17.11 16.65 -2.08
C ARG A 47 -16.06 16.19 -3.10
N ASP A 48 -15.18 17.06 -3.57
CA ASP A 48 -14.25 16.82 -4.69
C ASP A 48 -12.79 16.72 -4.25
N ARG A 49 -12.47 17.12 -3.03
CA ARG A 49 -11.13 17.12 -2.45
C ARG A 49 -11.14 17.27 -0.93
N MET A 50 -10.00 17.15 -0.31
CA MET A 50 -9.79 17.41 1.10
C MET A 50 -8.81 18.57 1.25
N TYR A 51 -9.03 19.41 2.25
CA TYR A 51 -8.10 20.44 2.68
C TYR A 51 -7.62 20.10 4.08
N ILE A 52 -6.35 20.34 4.32
CA ILE A 52 -5.77 20.29 5.66
C ILE A 52 -5.29 21.69 5.95
N GLU A 53 -5.94 22.36 6.89
CA GLU A 53 -5.51 23.66 7.39
C GLU A 53 -4.31 23.45 8.29
N LEU A 54 -3.28 24.29 8.16
CA LEU A 54 -2.02 24.17 8.87
C LEU A 54 -1.84 25.37 9.81
N GLU A 55 -1.43 25.08 11.02
CA GLU A 55 -0.93 26.07 11.96
C GLU A 55 0.58 26.30 11.75
N ASP A 56 1.10 27.35 12.38
CA ASP A 56 2.48 27.82 12.17
C ASP A 56 3.57 26.77 12.51
N HIS A 57 3.27 25.88 13.44
CA HIS A 57 4.19 24.87 13.95
C HIS A 57 4.00 23.46 13.31
N ALA A 58 3.05 23.34 12.39
CA ALA A 58 2.77 22.05 11.73
C ALA A 58 3.98 21.54 10.92
N ASP A 59 4.33 20.28 11.08
CA ASP A 59 5.34 19.63 10.25
C ASP A 59 4.74 19.23 8.89
N ILE A 60 4.83 20.15 7.93
CA ILE A 60 4.30 19.99 6.57
C ILE A 60 4.93 18.81 5.87
N ASN A 61 6.23 18.57 6.06
CA ASN A 61 6.97 17.51 5.37
C ASN A 61 6.49 16.13 5.86
N GLU A 62 6.42 15.94 7.17
CA GLU A 62 5.95 14.68 7.75
C GLU A 62 4.46 14.42 7.42
N ILE A 63 3.62 15.44 7.51
CA ILE A 63 2.20 15.34 7.11
C ILE A 63 2.10 14.92 5.64
N THR A 64 2.80 15.59 4.72
CA THR A 64 2.78 15.31 3.29
C THR A 64 3.31 13.89 3.00
N TYR A 65 4.38 13.49 3.65
CA TYR A 65 4.95 12.15 3.55
C TYR A 65 3.95 11.06 3.95
N ARG A 66 3.31 11.19 5.12
CA ARG A 66 2.30 10.22 5.56
C ARG A 66 1.10 10.17 4.62
N LEU A 67 0.62 11.34 4.17
CA LEU A 67 -0.48 11.43 3.22
C LEU A 67 -0.15 10.75 1.88
N SER A 68 1.07 10.87 1.39
CA SER A 68 1.50 10.28 0.12
C SER A 68 1.39 8.74 0.11
N LYS A 69 1.48 8.12 1.28
CA LYS A 69 1.34 6.67 1.47
C LYS A 69 -0.12 6.18 1.53
N ILE A 70 -1.11 7.07 1.68
CA ILE A 70 -2.52 6.68 1.87
C ILE A 70 -3.20 6.39 0.54
N PHE A 71 -3.80 5.20 0.43
CA PHE A 71 -4.64 4.85 -0.73
C PHE A 71 -5.91 5.69 -0.78
N GLY A 72 -6.26 6.13 -1.99
CA GLY A 72 -7.37 7.05 -2.27
C GLY A 72 -6.92 8.49 -2.51
N ILE A 73 -5.67 8.83 -2.24
CA ILE A 73 -5.05 10.13 -2.53
C ILE A 73 -4.32 10.07 -3.87
N LYS A 74 -4.69 10.96 -4.81
CA LYS A 74 -4.03 11.11 -6.11
C LYS A 74 -2.77 11.96 -5.99
N SER A 75 -2.89 13.12 -5.32
CA SER A 75 -1.78 14.05 -5.12
C SER A 75 -2.05 15.02 -3.97
N ILE A 76 -0.99 15.56 -3.44
CA ILE A 76 -0.97 16.57 -2.37
C ILE A 76 -0.23 17.78 -2.88
N SER A 77 -0.69 18.98 -2.53
CA SER A 77 0.03 20.22 -2.79
C SER A 77 0.00 21.12 -1.56
N PRO A 78 1.16 21.57 -1.07
CA PRO A 78 1.21 22.73 -0.17
C PRO A 78 0.69 23.96 -0.92
N VAL A 79 -0.28 24.67 -0.35
CA VAL A 79 -0.94 25.78 -1.04
C VAL A 79 -1.02 27.03 -0.15
N LEU A 80 -1.02 28.19 -0.80
CA LEU A 80 -1.47 29.46 -0.24
C LEU A 80 -2.94 29.64 -0.58
N LYS A 81 -3.76 29.85 0.43
CA LYS A 81 -5.15 30.28 0.28
C LYS A 81 -5.19 31.79 0.30
N VAL A 82 -5.59 32.40 -0.79
CA VAL A 82 -5.63 33.86 -0.93
C VAL A 82 -7.03 34.37 -1.19
N GLU A 83 -7.27 35.65 -0.89
CA GLU A 83 -8.51 36.31 -1.18
C GLU A 83 -8.79 36.36 -2.69
N LYS A 84 -10.07 36.48 -3.05
CA LYS A 84 -10.52 36.51 -4.45
C LYS A 84 -10.33 37.90 -5.07
N THR A 85 -9.12 38.44 -4.97
CA THR A 85 -8.70 39.71 -5.53
C THR A 85 -7.46 39.55 -6.39
N ILE A 86 -7.27 40.39 -7.41
CA ILE A 86 -6.09 40.32 -8.27
C ILE A 86 -4.84 40.74 -7.49
N GLU A 87 -4.96 41.66 -6.56
CA GLU A 87 -3.89 42.13 -5.70
C GLU A 87 -3.33 41.00 -4.83
N ALA A 88 -4.21 40.20 -4.20
CA ALA A 88 -3.81 39.08 -3.35
C ALA A 88 -3.14 37.96 -4.19
N MET A 89 -3.68 37.64 -5.38
CA MET A 89 -3.06 36.70 -6.31
C MET A 89 -1.70 37.18 -6.78
N SER A 90 -1.57 38.47 -7.14
CA SER A 90 -0.30 39.05 -7.60
C SER A 90 0.75 39.01 -6.50
N ALA A 91 0.41 39.37 -5.28
CA ALA A 91 1.30 39.31 -4.13
C ALA A 91 1.78 37.84 -3.87
N ALA A 92 0.88 36.87 -3.99
CA ALA A 92 1.23 35.47 -3.85
C ALA A 92 2.12 34.96 -5.02
N ALA A 93 1.83 35.35 -6.25
CA ALA A 93 2.65 34.99 -7.42
C ALA A 93 4.08 35.51 -7.29
N ILE A 94 4.25 36.75 -6.80
CA ILE A 94 5.56 37.35 -6.51
C ILE A 94 6.30 36.52 -5.43
N LYS A 95 5.61 36.12 -4.34
CA LYS A 95 6.21 35.27 -3.28
C LYS A 95 6.73 33.93 -3.80
N PHE A 96 6.03 33.30 -4.76
CA PHE A 96 6.53 32.10 -5.42
C PHE A 96 7.76 32.42 -6.26
N ALA A 97 7.68 33.46 -7.11
CA ALA A 97 8.76 33.80 -8.03
C ALA A 97 10.04 34.32 -7.34
N GLN A 98 9.93 34.84 -6.11
CA GLN A 98 11.10 35.19 -5.28
C GLN A 98 11.98 33.99 -4.88
N GLN A 99 11.49 32.77 -5.06
CA GLN A 99 12.24 31.53 -4.75
C GLN A 99 12.84 30.87 -6.02
N PHE A 100 12.61 31.47 -7.17
CA PHE A 100 13.12 30.93 -8.44
C PHE A 100 14.62 31.19 -8.57
N GLU A 101 15.33 30.27 -9.18
CA GLU A 101 16.71 30.48 -9.54
C GLU A 101 16.85 31.54 -10.63
N GLU A 102 18.01 32.21 -10.67
CA GLU A 102 18.32 33.18 -11.73
C GLU A 102 18.28 32.53 -13.12
N ASN A 103 17.72 33.24 -14.07
CA ASN A 103 17.53 32.83 -15.47
C ASN A 103 16.57 31.62 -15.66
N SER A 104 15.81 31.27 -14.66
CA SER A 104 14.78 30.25 -14.79
C SER A 104 13.57 30.74 -15.59
N THR A 105 12.84 29.76 -16.12
CA THR A 105 11.61 30.02 -16.87
C THR A 105 10.38 29.60 -16.05
N PHE A 106 9.27 30.36 -16.22
CA PHE A 106 8.05 30.03 -15.51
C PHE A 106 6.81 30.13 -16.40
N LYS A 107 5.70 29.54 -15.91
CA LYS A 107 4.36 29.83 -16.41
C LYS A 107 3.36 29.93 -15.27
N ILE A 108 2.25 30.63 -15.57
CA ILE A 108 1.05 30.64 -14.72
C ILE A 108 0.02 29.68 -15.35
N ASP A 109 -0.42 28.66 -14.61
CA ASP A 109 -1.51 27.75 -15.03
C ASP A 109 -2.77 28.02 -14.19
N VAL A 110 -3.83 28.52 -14.83
CA VAL A 110 -5.06 28.94 -14.16
C VAL A 110 -6.19 27.96 -14.44
N LYS A 111 -6.83 27.46 -13.35
CA LYS A 111 -8.05 26.66 -13.41
C LYS A 111 -9.20 27.39 -12.74
N ARG A 112 -10.24 27.71 -13.50
CA ARG A 112 -11.45 28.40 -13.00
C ARG A 112 -12.58 27.40 -12.76
N ALA A 113 -12.88 27.09 -11.50
CA ALA A 113 -14.10 26.42 -11.10
C ALA A 113 -15.24 27.45 -10.85
N ASP A 114 -14.90 28.65 -10.38
CA ASP A 114 -15.82 29.77 -10.30
C ASP A 114 -15.88 30.50 -11.65
N LYS A 115 -16.96 30.31 -12.38
CA LYS A 115 -17.19 30.95 -13.69
C LYS A 115 -17.61 32.42 -13.57
N ASN A 116 -18.04 32.85 -12.38
CA ASN A 116 -18.47 34.22 -12.12
C ASN A 116 -17.31 35.15 -11.72
N PHE A 117 -16.10 34.64 -11.60
CA PHE A 117 -14.94 35.49 -11.35
C PHE A 117 -14.73 36.46 -12.53
N PRO A 118 -14.49 37.78 -12.30
CA PRO A 118 -14.55 38.81 -13.33
C PRO A 118 -13.59 38.61 -14.52
N MET A 119 -12.41 38.01 -14.27
CA MET A 119 -11.38 37.77 -15.29
C MET A 119 -11.44 36.34 -15.82
N ASP A 120 -11.20 36.16 -17.11
CA ASP A 120 -11.07 34.83 -17.69
C ASP A 120 -9.71 34.19 -17.40
N THR A 121 -9.52 32.96 -17.87
CA THR A 121 -8.28 32.19 -17.64
C THR A 121 -7.07 32.87 -18.27
N TYR A 122 -7.22 33.35 -19.50
CA TYR A 122 -6.14 33.99 -20.24
C TYR A 122 -5.77 35.36 -19.66
N GLU A 123 -6.78 36.16 -19.29
CA GLU A 123 -6.58 37.45 -18.64
C GLU A 123 -5.81 37.30 -17.33
N LEU A 124 -6.18 36.32 -16.48
CA LEU A 124 -5.47 36.03 -15.23
C LEU A 124 -4.03 35.57 -15.47
N GLN A 125 -3.80 34.69 -16.47
CA GLN A 125 -2.44 34.23 -16.80
C GLN A 125 -1.56 35.41 -17.23
N ARG A 126 -2.10 36.30 -18.07
CA ARG A 126 -1.37 37.46 -18.58
C ARG A 126 -1.09 38.49 -17.47
N GLU A 127 -2.07 38.76 -16.61
CA GLU A 127 -1.93 39.74 -15.53
C GLU A 127 -0.92 39.27 -14.49
N LEU A 128 -1.07 38.03 -13.98
CA LEU A 128 -0.15 37.49 -12.98
C LEU A 128 1.25 37.28 -13.54
N GLY A 129 1.39 36.76 -14.78
CA GLY A 129 2.66 36.61 -15.46
C GLY A 129 3.36 37.94 -15.69
N GLY A 130 2.60 38.98 -16.14
CA GLY A 130 3.11 40.33 -16.31
C GLY A 130 3.56 40.97 -14.99
N THR A 131 2.84 40.72 -13.90
CA THR A 131 3.22 41.19 -12.56
C THR A 131 4.54 40.55 -12.08
N VAL A 132 4.71 39.26 -12.27
CA VAL A 132 5.97 38.57 -11.93
C VAL A 132 7.14 39.15 -12.74
N LEU A 133 6.99 39.29 -14.07
CA LEU A 133 8.03 39.85 -14.95
C LEU A 133 8.44 41.29 -14.60
N LYS A 134 7.52 42.09 -14.04
CA LYS A 134 7.80 43.49 -13.61
C LYS A 134 8.56 43.55 -12.28
N GLN A 135 8.39 42.57 -11.40
CA GLN A 135 8.86 42.61 -10.02
C GLN A 135 10.10 41.73 -9.77
N ILE A 136 10.29 40.70 -10.59
CA ILE A 136 11.39 39.74 -10.45
C ILE A 136 12.32 39.84 -11.67
N GLU A 137 13.55 40.18 -11.42
CA GLU A 137 14.59 40.27 -12.46
C GLU A 137 15.07 38.87 -12.86
N ASN A 138 15.62 38.74 -14.07
CA ASN A 138 16.24 37.52 -14.58
C ASN A 138 15.34 36.26 -14.63
N VAL A 139 14.03 36.43 -14.81
CA VAL A 139 13.11 35.34 -15.09
C VAL A 139 12.39 35.58 -16.42
N SER A 140 11.99 34.53 -17.10
CA SER A 140 11.27 34.62 -18.38
C SER A 140 10.11 33.62 -18.46
N VAL A 141 9.17 33.87 -19.41
CA VAL A 141 8.02 32.99 -19.58
C VAL A 141 8.31 31.90 -20.59
N ASN A 142 8.08 30.63 -20.21
CA ASN A 142 8.08 29.50 -21.12
C ASN A 142 6.81 28.65 -20.93
N VAL A 143 5.89 28.74 -21.89
CA VAL A 143 4.58 28.07 -21.80
C VAL A 143 4.67 26.56 -22.02
N LYS A 144 5.69 26.09 -22.78
CA LYS A 144 5.80 24.69 -23.20
C LYS A 144 6.57 23.83 -22.19
N ARG A 145 7.70 24.29 -21.73
CA ARG A 145 8.60 23.57 -20.79
C ARG A 145 9.17 24.56 -19.78
N PRO A 146 8.35 25.05 -18.85
CA PRO A 146 8.82 25.92 -17.79
C PRO A 146 9.62 25.13 -16.74
N ASP A 147 10.57 25.78 -16.09
CA ASP A 147 11.24 25.27 -14.90
C ASP A 147 10.29 25.32 -13.70
N HIS A 148 9.48 26.39 -13.61
CA HIS A 148 8.51 26.61 -12.55
C HIS A 148 7.08 26.78 -13.08
N GLU A 149 6.11 26.15 -12.44
CA GLU A 149 4.70 26.24 -12.81
C GLU A 149 3.84 26.67 -11.62
N ILE A 150 3.53 28.00 -11.55
CA ILE A 150 2.60 28.52 -10.54
C ILE A 150 1.17 28.18 -10.96
N ARG A 151 0.52 27.31 -10.21
CA ARG A 151 -0.86 26.87 -10.44
C ARG A 151 -1.81 27.70 -9.59
N VAL A 152 -2.87 28.21 -10.22
CA VAL A 152 -3.89 29.04 -9.61
C VAL A 152 -5.25 28.39 -9.77
N GLU A 153 -5.88 27.96 -8.69
CA GLU A 153 -7.25 27.42 -8.72
C GLU A 153 -8.25 28.46 -8.18
N VAL A 154 -9.01 29.09 -9.08
CA VAL A 154 -10.09 30.03 -8.71
C VAL A 154 -11.34 29.23 -8.39
N ARG A 155 -11.72 29.19 -7.11
CA ARG A 155 -12.88 28.44 -6.61
C ARG A 155 -13.94 29.36 -6.03
N LEU A 156 -15.11 28.78 -5.66
CA LEU A 156 -16.22 29.57 -5.10
C LEU A 156 -15.88 30.20 -3.76
N ASP A 157 -15.11 29.48 -2.93
CA ASP A 157 -14.80 29.87 -1.55
C ASP A 157 -13.50 30.68 -1.40
N ALA A 158 -12.50 30.44 -2.24
CA ALA A 158 -11.20 31.08 -2.18
C ALA A 158 -10.39 30.83 -3.46
N ILE A 159 -9.19 31.39 -3.54
CA ILE A 159 -8.19 31.05 -4.54
C ILE A 159 -7.07 30.28 -3.84
N TYR A 160 -6.61 29.20 -4.48
CA TYR A 160 -5.52 28.37 -4.01
C TYR A 160 -4.37 28.43 -5.01
N MET A 161 -3.20 28.83 -4.53
CA MET A 161 -2.00 28.96 -5.35
C MET A 161 -0.91 28.01 -4.85
N TYR A 162 -0.26 27.31 -5.77
CA TYR A 162 0.75 26.30 -5.46
C TYR A 162 1.65 26.04 -6.67
N GLU A 163 2.82 25.48 -6.42
CA GLU A 163 3.76 25.01 -7.44
C GLU A 163 3.94 23.49 -7.32
N GLU A 164 4.24 23.02 -6.12
CA GLU A 164 4.54 21.63 -5.87
C GLU A 164 3.31 20.71 -5.95
N VAL A 165 3.51 19.54 -6.57
CA VAL A 165 2.51 18.46 -6.63
C VAL A 165 3.17 17.15 -6.26
N VAL A 166 3.01 16.73 -5.01
CA VAL A 166 3.51 15.45 -4.52
C VAL A 166 2.54 14.34 -4.92
N PRO A 167 2.97 13.30 -5.63
CA PRO A 167 2.12 12.18 -5.99
C PRO A 167 1.69 11.39 -4.74
N GLY A 168 0.45 10.90 -4.74
CA GLY A 168 -0.08 9.98 -3.73
C GLY A 168 -0.16 8.55 -4.26
N SER A 169 -0.52 7.61 -3.39
CA SER A 169 -0.60 6.17 -3.71
C SER A 169 -1.74 5.79 -4.67
N GLY A 170 -2.66 6.71 -4.97
CA GLY A 170 -3.80 6.43 -5.87
C GLY A 170 -4.80 5.43 -5.29
N GLY A 171 -5.58 4.78 -6.16
CA GLY A 171 -6.49 3.70 -5.79
C GLY A 171 -7.73 4.13 -4.99
N LEU A 172 -8.18 3.25 -4.10
CA LEU A 172 -9.37 3.40 -3.26
C LEU A 172 -8.99 3.36 -1.77
N PRO A 173 -9.72 4.08 -0.89
CA PRO A 173 -9.44 4.04 0.55
C PRO A 173 -9.60 2.64 1.13
N VAL A 174 -8.60 2.15 1.84
CA VAL A 174 -8.65 0.86 2.54
C VAL A 174 -9.81 0.84 3.54
N GLY A 175 -10.52 -0.28 3.60
CA GLY A 175 -11.76 -0.45 4.36
C GLY A 175 -13.04 -0.28 3.52
N THR A 176 -12.93 0.01 2.21
CA THR A 176 -14.09 0.12 1.31
C THR A 176 -14.36 -1.14 0.50
N GLY A 177 -13.39 -2.06 0.38
CA GLY A 177 -13.43 -3.25 -0.48
C GLY A 177 -13.62 -4.59 0.25
N GLY A 178 -13.96 -4.57 1.54
CA GLY A 178 -14.04 -5.79 2.36
C GLY A 178 -12.70 -6.20 2.95
N LYS A 179 -12.63 -7.42 3.53
CA LYS A 179 -11.43 -7.99 4.17
C LYS A 179 -10.98 -9.26 3.46
N THR A 180 -9.66 -9.46 3.37
CA THR A 180 -9.04 -10.67 2.82
C THR A 180 -7.94 -11.20 3.73
N LEU A 181 -7.60 -12.45 3.55
CA LEU A 181 -6.45 -13.10 4.18
C LEU A 181 -5.30 -13.21 3.17
N LEU A 182 -4.21 -12.51 3.42
CA LEU A 182 -3.00 -12.54 2.59
C LEU A 182 -2.09 -13.68 3.04
N MET A 183 -1.81 -14.63 2.16
CA MET A 183 -0.77 -15.63 2.37
C MET A 183 0.61 -14.96 2.20
N LEU A 184 1.21 -14.56 3.32
CA LEU A 184 2.45 -13.80 3.35
C LEU A 184 3.65 -14.71 3.58
N SER A 185 4.52 -14.79 2.60
CA SER A 185 5.83 -15.45 2.66
C SER A 185 6.95 -14.42 2.84
N GLY A 186 8.17 -14.88 3.11
CA GLY A 186 9.36 -14.03 3.11
C GLY A 186 9.85 -13.59 1.73
N GLY A 187 9.19 -14.03 0.64
CA GLY A 187 9.56 -13.72 -0.74
C GLY A 187 9.08 -12.35 -1.22
N ILE A 188 9.55 -11.96 -2.42
CA ILE A 188 9.28 -10.65 -3.03
C ILE A 188 7.79 -10.48 -3.42
N ASP A 189 7.13 -11.56 -3.85
CA ASP A 189 5.84 -11.50 -4.55
C ASP A 189 4.66 -11.23 -3.60
N SER A 190 4.62 -11.89 -2.44
CA SER A 190 3.46 -11.83 -1.54
C SER A 190 3.22 -10.45 -0.91
N PRO A 191 4.24 -9.66 -0.50
CA PRO A 191 4.02 -8.28 -0.05
C PRO A 191 3.47 -7.38 -1.15
N VAL A 192 3.96 -7.54 -2.40
CA VAL A 192 3.46 -6.80 -3.56
C VAL A 192 2.01 -7.15 -3.84
N ALA A 193 1.63 -8.45 -3.76
CA ALA A 193 0.23 -8.87 -3.90
C ALA A 193 -0.67 -8.23 -2.84
N GLY A 194 -0.22 -8.19 -1.58
CA GLY A 194 -0.92 -7.50 -0.51
C GLY A 194 -1.14 -6.01 -0.80
N MET A 195 -0.10 -5.34 -1.32
CA MET A 195 -0.19 -3.92 -1.71
C MET A 195 -1.22 -3.69 -2.83
N GLU A 196 -1.23 -4.54 -3.85
CA GLU A 196 -2.15 -4.40 -4.98
C GLU A 196 -3.62 -4.55 -4.56
N VAL A 197 -3.96 -5.46 -3.64
CA VAL A 197 -5.33 -5.57 -3.13
C VAL A 197 -5.69 -4.43 -2.18
N MET A 198 -4.76 -3.98 -1.33
CA MET A 198 -4.97 -2.80 -0.48
C MET A 198 -5.25 -1.54 -1.32
N ARG A 199 -4.55 -1.38 -2.45
CA ARG A 199 -4.78 -0.30 -3.41
C ARG A 199 -6.21 -0.32 -3.98
N ARG A 200 -6.89 -1.48 -4.00
CA ARG A 200 -8.31 -1.59 -4.38
C ARG A 200 -9.28 -1.40 -3.22
N GLY A 201 -8.80 -0.90 -2.08
CA GLY A 201 -9.61 -0.56 -0.91
C GLY A 201 -9.87 -1.73 0.03
N VAL A 202 -9.22 -2.87 -0.17
CA VAL A 202 -9.38 -4.08 0.63
C VAL A 202 -8.54 -3.97 1.91
N THR A 203 -9.12 -4.38 3.04
CA THR A 203 -8.38 -4.58 4.30
C THR A 203 -7.74 -5.97 4.29
N ILE A 204 -6.51 -6.11 4.74
CA ILE A 204 -5.84 -7.40 4.87
C ILE A 204 -5.61 -7.79 6.32
N GLU A 205 -5.70 -9.09 6.61
CA GLU A 205 -4.97 -9.77 7.66
C GLU A 205 -4.01 -10.76 6.98
N ALA A 206 -2.85 -11.05 7.57
CA ALA A 206 -1.84 -11.89 6.95
C ALA A 206 -1.75 -13.26 7.66
N ILE A 207 -1.48 -14.32 6.88
CA ILE A 207 -1.19 -15.66 7.39
C ILE A 207 0.20 -16.08 6.92
N HIS A 208 1.02 -16.57 7.86
CA HIS A 208 2.35 -17.12 7.60
C HIS A 208 2.46 -18.53 8.16
N PHE A 209 3.04 -19.46 7.38
CA PHE A 209 3.26 -20.83 7.78
C PHE A 209 4.70 -20.99 8.29
N HIS A 210 4.85 -21.35 9.55
CA HIS A 210 6.14 -21.50 10.23
C HIS A 210 6.39 -22.94 10.59
N SER A 211 7.57 -23.47 10.24
CA SER A 211 7.91 -24.90 10.40
C SER A 211 9.26 -25.10 11.11
N PRO A 212 9.39 -24.71 12.40
CA PRO A 212 10.60 -24.97 13.15
C PRO A 212 10.79 -26.52 13.37
N PRO A 213 12.03 -27.05 13.43
CA PRO A 213 13.31 -26.34 13.28
C PRO A 213 13.76 -26.14 11.81
N PHE A 214 12.92 -26.47 10.83
CA PHE A 214 13.27 -26.35 9.41
C PHE A 214 13.27 -24.91 8.90
N THR A 215 12.40 -24.05 9.43
CA THR A 215 12.49 -22.60 9.25
C THR A 215 13.08 -21.96 10.51
N SER A 216 13.94 -20.96 10.33
CA SER A 216 14.58 -20.25 11.43
C SER A 216 13.67 -19.16 12.03
N ASP A 217 14.00 -18.70 13.23
CA ASP A 217 13.35 -17.52 13.80
C ASP A 217 13.59 -16.26 12.96
N GLN A 218 14.73 -16.16 12.28
CA GLN A 218 15.01 -15.07 11.35
C GLN A 218 14.04 -15.05 10.16
N ALA A 219 13.54 -16.22 9.71
CA ALA A 219 12.50 -16.28 8.67
C ALA A 219 11.16 -15.71 9.20
N LYS A 220 10.81 -15.98 10.46
CA LYS A 220 9.64 -15.38 11.13
C LYS A 220 9.81 -13.87 11.28
N GLU A 221 10.96 -13.40 11.76
CA GLU A 221 11.27 -11.98 11.92
C GLU A 221 11.20 -11.23 10.58
N LYS A 222 11.70 -11.83 9.50
CA LYS A 222 11.59 -11.30 8.14
C LYS A 222 10.14 -11.03 7.73
N VAL A 223 9.22 -11.94 8.02
CA VAL A 223 7.80 -11.78 7.71
C VAL A 223 7.13 -10.74 8.61
N ILE A 224 7.52 -10.65 9.87
CA ILE A 224 7.10 -9.58 10.77
C ILE A 224 7.51 -8.22 10.20
N GLU A 225 8.76 -8.08 9.75
CA GLU A 225 9.25 -6.84 9.16
C GLU A 225 8.52 -6.48 7.86
N LEU A 226 8.25 -7.45 6.96
CA LEU A 226 7.44 -7.22 5.76
C LEU A 226 6.02 -6.75 6.13
N THR A 227 5.42 -7.33 7.18
CA THR A 227 4.11 -6.91 7.67
C THR A 227 4.16 -5.49 8.23
N ARG A 228 5.24 -5.12 8.94
CA ARG A 228 5.46 -3.78 9.49
C ARG A 228 5.52 -2.72 8.38
N ILE A 229 6.26 -3.01 7.30
CA ILE A 229 6.34 -2.12 6.12
C ILE A 229 4.96 -1.92 5.47
N LEU A 230 4.16 -2.97 5.37
CA LEU A 230 2.78 -2.85 4.85
C LEU A 230 1.89 -2.04 5.80
N ALA A 231 2.07 -2.20 7.11
CA ALA A 231 1.30 -1.51 8.14
C ALA A 231 1.52 0.02 8.15
N GLU A 232 2.67 0.51 7.67
CA GLU A 232 2.91 1.95 7.52
C GLU A 232 1.86 2.67 6.66
N ARG A 233 1.21 1.96 5.72
CA ARG A 233 0.26 2.54 4.77
C ARG A 233 -1.20 2.45 5.23
N VAL A 234 -1.52 1.47 6.07
CA VAL A 234 -2.91 1.14 6.38
C VAL A 234 -3.22 1.10 7.88
N GLY A 235 -2.19 1.22 8.71
CA GLY A 235 -2.25 1.00 10.16
C GLY A 235 -2.09 -0.47 10.52
N PRO A 236 -2.46 -0.88 11.75
CA PRO A 236 -2.21 -2.23 12.28
C PRO A 236 -2.71 -3.35 11.36
N ILE A 237 -1.88 -4.37 11.17
CA ILE A 237 -2.19 -5.61 10.44
C ILE A 237 -2.04 -6.78 11.40
N LYS A 238 -3.05 -7.65 11.49
CA LYS A 238 -2.94 -8.93 12.20
C LYS A 238 -2.16 -9.91 11.35
N LEU A 239 -1.10 -10.47 11.94
CA LEU A 239 -0.28 -11.54 11.36
C LEU A 239 -0.56 -12.82 12.14
N HIS A 240 -1.12 -13.82 11.46
CA HIS A 240 -1.44 -15.15 11.95
C HIS A 240 -0.32 -16.11 11.62
N ILE A 241 0.41 -16.60 12.61
CA ILE A 241 1.54 -17.52 12.45
C ILE A 241 1.05 -18.93 12.75
N VAL A 242 1.03 -19.78 11.73
CA VAL A 242 0.54 -21.15 11.79
C VAL A 242 1.69 -22.10 12.11
N PRO A 243 1.60 -22.93 13.17
CA PRO A 243 2.55 -24.01 13.40
C PRO A 243 2.32 -25.13 12.38
N PHE A 244 3.16 -25.21 11.36
CA PHE A 244 2.91 -26.07 10.19
C PHE A 244 3.79 -27.32 10.11
N THR A 245 4.76 -27.48 11.01
CA THR A 245 5.78 -28.54 10.99
C THR A 245 5.19 -29.93 10.92
N GLU A 246 4.25 -30.26 11.80
CA GLU A 246 3.74 -31.63 11.91
C GLU A 246 2.90 -32.00 10.68
N LEU A 247 2.09 -31.06 10.18
CA LEU A 247 1.30 -31.26 8.99
C LEU A 247 2.21 -31.46 7.75
N GLN A 248 3.26 -30.67 7.63
CA GLN A 248 4.23 -30.75 6.54
C GLN A 248 5.02 -32.06 6.56
N LYS A 249 5.51 -32.50 7.74
CA LYS A 249 6.15 -33.80 7.91
C LYS A 249 5.22 -34.94 7.51
N ARG A 250 3.94 -34.85 7.89
CA ARG A 250 2.96 -35.90 7.57
C ARG A 250 2.72 -36.00 6.07
N VAL A 251 2.51 -34.85 5.40
CA VAL A 251 2.40 -34.81 3.93
C VAL A 251 3.61 -35.44 3.26
N ASN A 252 4.82 -35.07 3.70
CA ASN A 252 6.06 -35.59 3.13
C ASN A 252 6.21 -37.13 3.33
N LYS A 253 5.64 -37.67 4.41
CA LYS A 253 5.70 -39.11 4.72
C LYS A 253 4.71 -39.96 3.92
N VAL A 254 3.50 -39.43 3.65
CA VAL A 254 2.39 -40.23 3.11
C VAL A 254 2.10 -39.95 1.64
N VAL A 255 2.43 -38.76 1.14
CA VAL A 255 2.20 -38.39 -0.25
C VAL A 255 3.41 -38.76 -1.11
N HIS A 256 3.14 -39.21 -2.35
CA HIS A 256 4.21 -39.53 -3.31
C HIS A 256 5.15 -38.32 -3.50
N PRO A 257 6.49 -38.49 -3.45
CA PRO A 257 7.46 -37.38 -3.42
C PRO A 257 7.24 -36.31 -4.49
N ARG A 258 6.94 -36.70 -5.75
CA ARG A 258 6.70 -35.74 -6.83
C ARG A 258 5.45 -34.84 -6.63
N TYR A 259 4.51 -35.23 -5.78
CA TYR A 259 3.25 -34.55 -5.48
C TYR A 259 3.26 -33.79 -4.15
N THR A 260 4.32 -33.97 -3.33
CA THR A 260 4.42 -33.36 -1.99
C THR A 260 4.20 -31.87 -2.01
N MET A 261 4.79 -31.14 -2.98
CA MET A 261 4.63 -29.70 -3.09
C MET A 261 3.17 -29.30 -3.33
N THR A 262 2.46 -29.97 -4.22
CA THR A 262 1.05 -29.71 -4.52
C THR A 262 0.19 -29.98 -3.29
N SER A 263 0.38 -31.14 -2.62
CA SER A 263 -0.40 -31.46 -1.42
C SER A 263 -0.07 -30.56 -0.24
N THR A 264 1.18 -30.16 -0.03
CA THR A 264 1.54 -29.17 1.00
C THR A 264 0.79 -27.84 0.81
N ARG A 265 0.76 -27.32 -0.43
CA ARG A 265 0.01 -26.10 -0.75
C ARG A 265 -1.50 -26.28 -0.58
N ARG A 266 -2.04 -27.45 -0.86
CA ARG A 266 -3.46 -27.77 -0.59
C ARG A 266 -3.76 -27.76 0.91
N MET A 267 -2.85 -28.27 1.76
CA MET A 267 -3.02 -28.18 3.22
C MET A 267 -2.95 -26.73 3.71
N MET A 268 -2.02 -25.93 3.17
CA MET A 268 -1.98 -24.49 3.46
C MET A 268 -3.29 -23.80 3.08
N MET A 269 -3.85 -24.10 1.92
CA MET A 269 -5.14 -23.55 1.47
C MET A 269 -6.30 -23.97 2.37
N ARG A 270 -6.34 -25.23 2.85
CA ARG A 270 -7.37 -25.70 3.80
C ARG A 270 -7.27 -24.97 5.13
N VAL A 271 -6.07 -24.76 5.66
CA VAL A 271 -5.85 -23.96 6.88
C VAL A 271 -6.28 -22.51 6.66
N ALA A 272 -5.86 -21.91 5.55
CA ALA A 272 -6.25 -20.53 5.21
C ALA A 272 -7.76 -20.38 5.04
N ASP A 273 -8.44 -21.35 4.42
CA ASP A 273 -9.90 -21.36 4.24
C ASP A 273 -10.63 -21.37 5.58
N LYS A 274 -10.23 -22.23 6.53
CA LYS A 274 -10.79 -22.23 7.90
C LYS A 274 -10.58 -20.89 8.59
N LEU A 275 -9.39 -20.33 8.52
CA LEU A 275 -9.11 -19.04 9.14
C LEU A 275 -9.91 -17.89 8.51
N VAL A 276 -10.08 -17.89 7.17
CA VAL A 276 -10.94 -16.92 6.46
C VAL A 276 -12.33 -16.84 7.07
N HIS A 277 -12.96 -18.02 7.32
CA HIS A 277 -14.28 -18.08 7.93
C HIS A 277 -14.29 -17.58 9.38
N GLN A 278 -13.26 -17.91 10.17
CA GLN A 278 -13.15 -17.46 11.57
C GLN A 278 -12.99 -15.94 11.69
N ILE A 279 -12.18 -15.32 10.83
CA ILE A 279 -11.93 -13.87 10.88
C ILE A 279 -12.95 -13.05 10.07
N GLY A 280 -13.89 -13.69 9.38
CA GLY A 280 -14.87 -13.02 8.54
C GLY A 280 -14.26 -12.34 7.32
N ALA A 281 -13.18 -12.90 6.74
CA ALA A 281 -12.64 -12.48 5.46
C ALA A 281 -13.45 -13.06 4.30
N LEU A 282 -13.36 -12.46 3.11
CA LEU A 282 -14.17 -12.81 1.94
C LEU A 282 -13.35 -13.50 0.84
N ALA A 283 -12.04 -13.46 0.94
CA ALA A 283 -11.13 -14.03 -0.05
C ALA A 283 -9.76 -14.33 0.56
N ILE A 284 -9.03 -15.23 -0.10
CA ILE A 284 -7.60 -15.47 0.12
C ILE A 284 -6.83 -14.70 -0.96
N VAL A 285 -5.70 -14.12 -0.59
CA VAL A 285 -4.78 -13.44 -1.54
C VAL A 285 -3.44 -14.15 -1.50
N ASN A 286 -2.84 -14.40 -2.64
CA ASN A 286 -1.47 -14.90 -2.73
C ASN A 286 -0.66 -14.17 -3.81
N GLY A 287 0.67 -14.31 -3.77
CA GLY A 287 1.61 -13.73 -4.72
C GLY A 287 1.95 -14.66 -5.89
N GLU A 288 1.09 -15.62 -6.22
CA GLU A 288 1.35 -16.53 -7.34
C GLU A 288 1.37 -15.81 -8.68
N ASN A 289 2.36 -16.17 -9.50
CA ASN A 289 2.54 -15.72 -10.87
C ASN A 289 2.53 -16.94 -11.81
N LEU A 290 1.86 -16.80 -12.95
CA LEU A 290 1.71 -17.94 -13.88
C LEU A 290 3.03 -18.29 -14.55
N GLY A 291 3.46 -19.55 -14.36
CA GLY A 291 4.66 -20.11 -15.02
C GLY A 291 5.99 -19.75 -14.36
N GLN A 292 6.01 -18.99 -13.26
CA GLN A 292 7.26 -18.59 -12.60
C GLN A 292 8.01 -19.77 -11.95
N VAL A 293 7.29 -20.69 -11.33
CA VAL A 293 7.84 -21.92 -10.73
C VAL A 293 6.92 -23.13 -10.98
N ALA A 294 7.44 -24.34 -10.74
CA ALA A 294 6.73 -25.60 -11.02
C ALA A 294 5.32 -25.72 -10.39
N SER A 295 5.10 -25.10 -9.25
CA SER A 295 3.79 -25.08 -8.56
C SER A 295 2.84 -23.98 -9.04
N GLN A 296 3.26 -23.14 -9.98
CA GLN A 296 2.50 -22.01 -10.50
C GLN A 296 2.06 -22.20 -11.97
N THR A 297 1.90 -23.45 -12.40
CA THR A 297 1.23 -23.79 -13.65
C THR A 297 -0.30 -23.80 -13.46
N LEU A 298 -1.07 -23.69 -14.54
CA LEU A 298 -2.54 -23.77 -14.47
C LEU A 298 -3.00 -25.10 -13.88
N HIS A 299 -2.34 -26.20 -14.20
CA HIS A 299 -2.64 -27.53 -13.64
C HIS A 299 -2.41 -27.57 -12.12
N SER A 300 -1.30 -27.00 -11.65
CA SER A 300 -1.00 -26.90 -10.23
C SER A 300 -2.00 -25.99 -9.52
N MET A 301 -2.31 -24.82 -10.07
CA MET A 301 -3.28 -23.89 -9.51
C MET A 301 -4.69 -24.51 -9.45
N TYR A 302 -5.12 -25.25 -10.48
CA TYR A 302 -6.38 -25.99 -10.48
C TYR A 302 -6.43 -27.00 -9.35
N ALA A 303 -5.41 -27.87 -9.24
CA ALA A 303 -5.36 -28.89 -8.21
C ALA A 303 -5.31 -28.27 -6.79
N ILE A 304 -4.52 -27.20 -6.59
CA ILE A 304 -4.38 -26.51 -5.30
C ILE A 304 -5.68 -25.80 -4.91
N ASN A 305 -6.31 -25.11 -5.83
CA ASN A 305 -7.51 -24.31 -5.54
C ASN A 305 -8.75 -25.17 -5.25
N ASN A 306 -8.79 -26.43 -5.69
CA ASN A 306 -9.94 -27.30 -5.57
C ASN A 306 -10.35 -27.63 -4.11
N VAL A 307 -9.51 -27.33 -3.11
CA VAL A 307 -9.79 -27.58 -1.69
C VAL A 307 -10.60 -26.46 -1.02
N THR A 308 -10.87 -25.37 -1.71
CA THR A 308 -11.63 -24.24 -1.18
C THR A 308 -12.58 -23.67 -2.23
N SER A 309 -13.76 -23.23 -1.78
CA SER A 309 -14.69 -22.42 -2.56
C SER A 309 -14.51 -20.91 -2.30
N THR A 310 -13.70 -20.53 -1.32
CA THR A 310 -13.33 -19.12 -1.06
C THR A 310 -12.59 -18.54 -2.27
N PRO A 311 -12.98 -17.35 -2.76
CA PRO A 311 -12.28 -16.71 -3.88
C PRO A 311 -10.79 -16.55 -3.57
N VAL A 312 -9.93 -16.95 -4.53
CA VAL A 312 -8.47 -16.78 -4.44
C VAL A 312 -8.04 -15.69 -5.41
N LEU A 313 -7.60 -14.56 -4.87
CA LEU A 313 -7.13 -13.41 -5.64
C LEU A 313 -5.62 -13.54 -5.89
N ARG A 314 -5.23 -13.40 -7.15
CA ARG A 314 -3.84 -13.48 -7.62
C ARG A 314 -3.47 -12.20 -8.37
N PRO A 315 -3.19 -11.09 -7.66
CA PRO A 315 -2.98 -9.79 -8.31
C PRO A 315 -1.81 -9.75 -9.27
N LEU A 316 -0.84 -10.67 -9.10
CA LEU A 316 0.41 -10.69 -9.87
C LEU A 316 0.43 -11.76 -10.96
N LEU A 317 -0.71 -12.38 -11.26
CA LEU A 317 -0.77 -13.57 -12.12
C LEU A 317 -0.07 -13.42 -13.48
N THR A 318 -0.13 -12.21 -14.07
CA THR A 318 0.38 -11.89 -15.40
C THR A 318 1.54 -10.91 -15.41
N TYR A 319 2.13 -10.62 -14.26
CA TYR A 319 3.26 -9.68 -14.17
C TYR A 319 4.57 -10.38 -14.48
N ASP A 320 5.46 -9.69 -15.17
CA ASP A 320 6.85 -10.14 -15.29
C ASP A 320 7.60 -9.99 -13.97
N LYS A 321 8.62 -10.80 -13.75
CA LYS A 321 9.41 -10.78 -12.50
C LYS A 321 10.04 -9.41 -12.25
N GLU A 322 10.48 -8.73 -13.32
CA GLU A 322 11.06 -7.39 -13.24
C GLU A 322 10.04 -6.35 -12.75
N GLU A 323 8.80 -6.40 -13.22
CA GLU A 323 7.72 -5.53 -12.77
C GLU A 323 7.44 -5.70 -11.28
N ILE A 324 7.46 -6.95 -10.79
CA ILE A 324 7.27 -7.26 -9.36
C ILE A 324 8.45 -6.72 -8.53
N ILE A 325 9.68 -6.86 -9.03
CA ILE A 325 10.88 -6.31 -8.37
C ILE A 325 10.81 -4.78 -8.28
N ILE A 326 10.44 -4.11 -9.36
CA ILE A 326 10.26 -2.64 -9.36
C ILE A 326 9.25 -2.23 -8.28
N LYS A 327 8.07 -2.88 -8.27
CA LYS A 327 7.04 -2.61 -7.27
C LYS A 327 7.51 -2.90 -5.85
N SER A 328 8.26 -3.97 -5.62
CA SER A 328 8.79 -4.30 -4.29
C SER A 328 9.78 -3.25 -3.78
N LYS A 329 10.58 -2.64 -4.67
CA LYS A 329 11.45 -1.50 -4.34
C LYS A 329 10.64 -0.24 -4.02
N GLU A 330 9.62 0.08 -4.83
CA GLU A 330 8.72 1.22 -4.61
C GLU A 330 7.98 1.16 -3.26
N ILE A 331 7.62 -0.03 -2.81
CA ILE A 331 6.94 -0.23 -1.53
C ILE A 331 7.88 -0.45 -0.35
N GLY A 332 9.19 -0.56 -0.60
CA GLY A 332 10.23 -0.71 0.42
C GLY A 332 10.42 -2.13 0.97
N THR A 333 9.84 -3.17 0.33
CA THR A 333 9.92 -4.57 0.81
C THR A 333 11.08 -5.36 0.20
N PHE A 334 11.74 -4.85 -0.84
CA PHE A 334 12.73 -5.59 -1.60
C PHE A 334 13.91 -6.05 -0.75
N GLU A 335 14.56 -5.14 -0.03
CA GLU A 335 15.77 -5.44 0.77
C GLU A 335 15.49 -6.47 1.88
N THR A 336 14.33 -6.39 2.49
CA THR A 336 13.89 -7.41 3.47
C THR A 336 13.62 -8.74 2.78
N SER A 337 12.94 -8.74 1.63
CA SER A 337 12.55 -9.96 0.93
C SER A 337 13.73 -10.78 0.39
N ILE A 338 14.86 -10.15 0.02
CA ILE A 338 16.04 -10.85 -0.51
C ILE A 338 16.97 -11.41 0.58
N GLN A 339 16.68 -11.21 1.87
CA GLN A 339 17.48 -11.81 2.94
C GLN A 339 17.45 -13.35 2.85
N PRO A 340 18.57 -14.04 3.12
CA PRO A 340 18.77 -15.45 2.84
C PRO A 340 18.11 -16.38 3.88
N PHE A 341 16.87 -16.11 4.25
CA PHE A 341 16.08 -16.95 5.17
C PHE A 341 14.98 -17.65 4.41
N GLU A 342 14.98 -19.00 4.48
CA GLU A 342 14.09 -19.85 3.69
C GLU A 342 12.68 -19.93 4.26
N ASP A 343 11.70 -19.95 3.37
CA ASP A 343 10.29 -20.20 3.68
C ASP A 343 9.99 -21.71 3.80
N CYS A 344 8.92 -22.05 4.50
CA CYS A 344 8.48 -23.44 4.69
C CYS A 344 8.23 -24.17 3.36
N CYS A 345 7.87 -23.48 2.28
CA CYS A 345 7.60 -24.07 0.97
C CYS A 345 8.83 -24.71 0.29
N THR A 346 10.05 -24.32 0.67
CA THR A 346 11.30 -24.80 0.05
C THR A 346 11.87 -26.03 0.75
N ILE A 347 11.48 -26.32 1.99
CA ILE A 347 12.10 -27.31 2.87
C ILE A 347 12.04 -28.75 2.31
N PHE A 348 10.88 -29.17 1.82
CA PHE A 348 10.64 -30.52 1.29
C PHE A 348 10.40 -30.49 -0.22
N THR A 349 11.10 -29.61 -0.92
CA THR A 349 10.97 -29.51 -2.38
C THR A 349 11.58 -30.74 -3.04
N PRO A 350 10.82 -31.52 -3.82
CA PRO A 350 11.35 -32.68 -4.53
C PRO A 350 12.32 -32.25 -5.65
N LYS A 351 13.32 -33.10 -5.96
CA LYS A 351 14.27 -32.84 -7.05
C LYS A 351 13.55 -32.61 -8.39
N ASN A 352 12.45 -33.34 -8.63
CA ASN A 352 11.66 -33.31 -9.88
C ASN A 352 10.16 -33.16 -9.53
N PRO A 353 9.67 -31.94 -9.20
CA PRO A 353 8.25 -31.75 -8.93
C PRO A 353 7.41 -31.93 -10.20
N VAL A 354 6.18 -32.39 -10.03
CA VAL A 354 5.22 -32.46 -11.15
C VAL A 354 4.72 -31.06 -11.46
N THR A 355 4.90 -30.63 -12.70
CA THR A 355 4.39 -29.32 -13.20
C THR A 355 2.94 -29.41 -13.69
N GLU A 356 2.50 -30.60 -14.07
CA GLU A 356 1.14 -30.93 -14.51
C GLU A 356 0.57 -32.03 -13.61
N PRO A 357 0.23 -31.71 -12.33
CA PRO A 357 -0.30 -32.72 -11.43
C PRO A 357 -1.66 -33.21 -11.92
N ASN A 358 -1.80 -34.54 -12.04
CA ASN A 358 -3.10 -35.14 -12.24
C ASN A 358 -3.91 -35.03 -10.96
N PHE A 359 -5.06 -34.37 -11.04
CA PHE A 359 -5.91 -34.05 -9.88
C PHE A 359 -6.40 -35.30 -9.14
N GLU A 360 -6.79 -36.34 -9.84
CA GLU A 360 -7.28 -37.61 -9.25
C GLU A 360 -6.17 -38.30 -8.42
N LYS A 361 -4.93 -38.30 -8.93
CA LYS A 361 -3.78 -38.80 -8.19
C LYS A 361 -3.48 -37.96 -6.94
N VAL A 362 -3.59 -36.62 -6.99
CA VAL A 362 -3.45 -35.77 -5.81
C VAL A 362 -4.43 -36.20 -4.73
N VAL A 363 -5.72 -36.33 -5.08
CA VAL A 363 -6.78 -36.73 -4.16
C VAL A 363 -6.53 -38.14 -3.62
N GLN A 364 -6.14 -39.11 -4.50
CA GLN A 364 -5.79 -40.47 -4.12
C GLN A 364 -4.63 -40.51 -3.11
N TYR A 365 -3.58 -39.74 -3.32
CA TYR A 365 -2.44 -39.73 -2.39
C TYR A 365 -2.80 -39.07 -1.05
N GLU A 366 -3.69 -38.08 -1.03
CA GLU A 366 -4.18 -37.46 0.20
C GLU A 366 -5.16 -38.37 0.96
N SER A 367 -5.92 -39.24 0.28
CA SER A 367 -6.94 -40.08 0.92
C SER A 367 -6.36 -41.21 1.81
N VAL A 368 -5.07 -41.45 1.75
CA VAL A 368 -4.37 -42.47 2.60
C VAL A 368 -4.27 -42.04 4.06
N PHE A 369 -4.58 -40.78 4.35
CA PHE A 369 -4.54 -40.24 5.70
C PHE A 369 -5.58 -39.12 5.87
N ASP A 370 -6.28 -39.13 6.99
CA ASP A 370 -7.17 -38.03 7.35
C ASP A 370 -6.36 -36.86 7.94
N PHE A 371 -6.26 -35.79 7.17
CA PHE A 371 -5.56 -34.57 7.57
C PHE A 371 -6.41 -33.62 8.41
N GLU A 372 -7.72 -33.84 8.54
CA GLU A 372 -8.65 -32.88 9.12
C GLU A 372 -8.32 -32.53 10.56
N GLU A 373 -7.99 -33.55 11.39
CA GLU A 373 -7.60 -33.32 12.79
C GLU A 373 -6.33 -32.45 12.88
N MET A 374 -5.32 -32.73 12.02
CA MET A 374 -4.08 -31.95 12.01
C MET A 374 -4.29 -30.50 11.52
N ILE A 375 -5.18 -30.30 10.55
CA ILE A 375 -5.56 -28.98 10.06
C ILE A 375 -6.25 -28.21 11.19
N ASN A 376 -7.20 -28.82 11.90
CA ASN A 376 -7.89 -28.20 13.03
C ASN A 376 -6.91 -27.81 14.13
N ARG A 377 -5.99 -28.71 14.49
CA ARG A 377 -4.96 -28.44 15.50
C ARG A 377 -4.04 -27.30 15.07
N ALA A 378 -3.66 -27.23 13.79
CA ALA A 378 -2.85 -26.12 13.28
C ALA A 378 -3.59 -24.77 13.38
N VAL A 379 -4.90 -24.76 13.09
CA VAL A 379 -5.75 -23.55 13.21
C VAL A 379 -5.95 -23.12 14.67
N GLU A 380 -6.18 -24.08 15.58
CA GLU A 380 -6.36 -23.82 17.02
C GLU A 380 -5.10 -23.25 17.69
N ASN A 381 -3.92 -23.60 17.20
CA ASN A 381 -2.64 -23.15 17.73
C ASN A 381 -2.02 -21.99 16.97
N ILE A 382 -2.80 -21.21 16.22
CA ILE A 382 -2.32 -20.00 15.54
C ILE A 382 -1.92 -18.95 16.57
N GLU A 383 -0.69 -18.49 16.50
CA GLU A 383 -0.24 -17.28 17.18
C GLU A 383 -0.63 -16.05 16.36
N THR A 384 -1.37 -15.10 16.95
CA THR A 384 -1.75 -13.87 16.27
C THR A 384 -1.04 -12.66 16.87
N LEU A 385 -0.30 -11.94 16.03
CA LEU A 385 0.39 -10.71 16.37
C LEU A 385 -0.30 -9.52 15.72
N GLU A 386 -0.45 -8.40 16.43
CA GLU A 386 -0.89 -7.13 15.85
C GLU A 386 0.33 -6.28 15.52
N ILE A 387 0.64 -6.17 14.24
CA ILE A 387 1.84 -5.48 13.75
C ILE A 387 1.49 -4.06 13.35
N THR A 388 2.07 -3.10 14.05
CA THR A 388 2.03 -1.66 13.76
C THR A 388 3.31 -1.20 13.04
N SER A 389 3.34 0.00 12.51
CA SER A 389 4.54 0.58 11.89
C SER A 389 5.71 0.78 12.86
N ASP A 390 5.43 0.86 14.15
CA ASP A 390 6.38 1.01 15.27
C ASP A 390 6.58 -0.31 16.07
N TYR A 391 6.08 -1.43 15.53
CA TYR A 391 6.25 -2.74 16.15
C TYR A 391 7.74 -3.08 16.26
N LYS A 392 8.18 -3.41 17.48
CA LYS A 392 9.57 -3.82 17.75
C LYS A 392 9.67 -5.33 17.71
N THR A 393 10.60 -5.83 16.91
CA THR A 393 10.93 -7.26 16.84
C THR A 393 11.53 -7.75 18.18
N ILE A 394 11.53 -9.05 18.40
CA ILE A 394 12.11 -9.65 19.63
C ILE A 394 13.59 -9.22 19.79
N LYS A 395 14.33 -9.18 18.67
CA LYS A 395 15.73 -8.75 18.68
C LYS A 395 15.90 -7.29 19.09
N GLU A 396 15.05 -6.39 18.59
CA GLU A 396 15.06 -4.98 18.95
C GLU A 396 14.62 -4.77 20.41
N GLN A 397 13.67 -5.57 20.91
CA GLN A 397 13.25 -5.55 22.31
C GLN A 397 14.38 -5.98 23.23
N GLN A 398 15.09 -7.06 22.92
CA GLN A 398 16.26 -7.53 23.67
C GLN A 398 17.41 -6.53 23.66
N THR A 399 17.71 -5.91 22.50
CA THR A 399 18.74 -4.89 22.39
C THR A 399 18.40 -3.66 23.24
N ASN A 400 17.13 -3.19 23.19
CA ASN A 400 16.70 -2.05 24.00
C ASN A 400 16.71 -2.38 25.51
N GLN A 401 16.40 -3.63 25.90
CA GLN A 401 16.47 -4.06 27.29
C GLN A 401 17.91 -4.09 27.80
N LEU A 402 18.85 -4.61 26.99
CA LEU A 402 20.27 -4.57 27.30
C LEU A 402 20.78 -3.12 27.43
N ILE A 403 20.39 -2.21 26.54
CA ILE A 403 20.78 -0.80 26.63
C ILE A 403 20.24 -0.15 27.90
N ASN A 404 18.98 -0.43 28.27
CA ASN A 404 18.37 0.11 29.48
C ASN A 404 18.98 -0.48 30.77
N ASP A 405 19.49 -1.72 30.72
CA ASP A 405 20.18 -2.36 31.84
C ASP A 405 21.63 -1.85 32.03
N PHE A 406 22.20 -1.19 31.01
CA PHE A 406 23.52 -0.56 31.02
C PHE A 406 23.51 0.95 31.33
N LEU A 407 22.34 1.60 31.32
CA LEU A 407 22.13 3.02 31.66
C LEU A 407 21.61 3.18 33.10
#